data_7a2a2f06fd1c7c50135930ccd3dac676
#
_entry.id   7a2a2f06fd1c7c50135930ccd3dac676
#
_cell.length_a   1.000
_cell.length_b   1.000
_cell.length_c   1.000
_cell.angle_alpha   90.00
_cell.angle_beta   90.00
_cell.angle_gamma   90.00
#
_symmetry.space_group_name_H-M   'P 1'
#
loop_
_entity.id
_entity.type
_entity.pdbx_description
1 polymer ?
#
loop_
_entity_poly.entity_id
_entity_poly.type
_entity_poly.pdbx_seq_one_letter_code
_entity_poly.pdbx_strand_id
1 'polypeptide(L)'
;MSLPLVLLGFLQSQNYPDFQVLHLDSPQSSPLFLHTMSEQDRFMAIIDSNLDVQWHVSSSHMGLDFKVNQNHLSYYNKLEGSWILANQVMKEIDTLRCEGTVVADYHDIQILENGNYILQAYDSIFVDMSTIVDGGQPV
;
A
#
# COMPACT_ATOMS: atom_id res chain seq x y z
N MET A 1 -5.10 -19.49 38.02
CA MET A 1 -6.03 -18.47 37.50
C MET A 1 -5.68 -18.23 36.03
N SER A 2 -6.47 -18.79 35.15
CA SER A 2 -6.28 -18.65 33.70
C SER A 2 -7.05 -17.40 33.26
N LEU A 3 -6.35 -16.40 32.67
CA LEU A 3 -6.98 -15.25 32.04
C LEU A 3 -7.60 -15.74 30.72
N PRO A 4 -8.84 -15.38 30.43
CA PRO A 4 -9.42 -15.68 29.15
C PRO A 4 -8.75 -14.82 28.07
N LEU A 5 -8.28 -15.47 27.02
CA LEU A 5 -7.85 -14.85 25.78
C LEU A 5 -9.08 -14.21 25.13
N VAL A 6 -9.24 -12.91 25.25
CA VAL A 6 -10.26 -12.16 24.51
C VAL A 6 -9.79 -12.07 23.07
N LEU A 7 -10.27 -12.97 22.22
CA LEU A 7 -10.21 -12.80 20.77
C LEU A 7 -11.12 -11.61 20.45
N LEU A 8 -10.55 -10.44 20.23
CA LEU A 8 -11.23 -9.32 19.57
C LEU A 8 -11.44 -9.74 18.12
N GLY A 9 -12.61 -10.35 17.85
CA GLY A 9 -13.04 -10.59 16.49
C GLY A 9 -13.21 -9.24 15.80
N PHE A 10 -12.35 -8.93 14.85
CA PHE A 10 -12.62 -7.89 13.88
C PHE A 10 -13.87 -8.30 13.11
N LEU A 11 -14.92 -7.50 13.20
CA LEU A 11 -16.08 -7.61 12.33
C LEU A 11 -15.60 -7.33 10.90
N GLN A 12 -15.28 -8.36 10.16
CA GLN A 12 -15.09 -8.24 8.72
C GLN A 12 -16.47 -7.97 8.11
N SER A 13 -16.72 -6.74 7.73
CA SER A 13 -18.02 -6.32 7.24
C SER A 13 -18.28 -6.70 5.78
N GLN A 14 -17.28 -7.20 5.06
CA GLN A 14 -17.38 -7.57 3.64
C GLN A 14 -16.54 -8.83 3.38
N ASN A 15 -17.05 -9.75 2.58
CA ASN A 15 -16.29 -10.89 2.09
C ASN A 15 -15.30 -10.42 1.01
N TYR A 16 -14.09 -10.99 1.01
CA TYR A 16 -13.19 -10.82 -0.11
C TYR A 16 -13.85 -11.36 -1.38
N PRO A 17 -13.77 -10.65 -2.52
CA PRO A 17 -14.43 -11.07 -3.74
C PRO A 17 -13.88 -12.42 -4.24
N ASP A 18 -14.75 -13.22 -4.82
CA ASP A 18 -14.33 -14.45 -5.51
C ASP A 18 -13.38 -14.11 -6.65
N PHE A 19 -12.35 -14.92 -6.80
CA PHE A 19 -11.39 -14.79 -7.90
C PHE A 19 -11.18 -16.13 -8.59
N GLN A 20 -10.78 -16.07 -9.85
CA GLN A 20 -10.46 -17.25 -10.66
C GLN A 20 -8.99 -17.24 -11.01
N VAL A 21 -8.31 -18.35 -10.76
CA VAL A 21 -6.93 -18.57 -11.23
C VAL A 21 -6.99 -19.04 -12.67
N LEU A 22 -6.52 -18.21 -13.59
CA LEU A 22 -6.49 -18.51 -15.02
C LEU A 22 -5.26 -19.31 -15.42
N HIS A 23 -4.17 -19.09 -14.73
CA HIS A 23 -2.90 -19.78 -14.98
C HIS A 23 -2.06 -19.79 -13.71
N LEU A 24 -1.46 -20.92 -13.41
CA LEU A 24 -0.53 -21.08 -12.30
C LEU A 24 0.68 -21.88 -12.80
N ASP A 25 1.80 -21.21 -12.97
CA ASP A 25 3.06 -21.83 -13.34
C ASP A 25 4.03 -21.77 -12.14
N SER A 26 4.45 -22.93 -11.69
CA SER A 26 5.43 -23.07 -10.60
C SER A 26 5.07 -22.27 -9.34
N PRO A 27 4.08 -22.71 -8.54
CA PRO A 27 3.65 -21.99 -7.35
C PRO A 27 4.83 -21.73 -6.41
N GLN A 28 5.00 -20.46 -6.03
CA GLN A 28 6.03 -20.07 -5.09
C GLN A 28 5.56 -20.31 -3.66
N SER A 29 6.47 -20.60 -2.76
CA SER A 29 6.17 -20.80 -1.34
C SER A 29 5.89 -19.50 -0.57
N SER A 30 6.09 -18.36 -1.20
CA SER A 30 5.90 -17.05 -0.57
C SER A 30 4.45 -16.55 -0.74
N PRO A 31 3.90 -15.89 0.27
CA PRO A 31 2.59 -15.28 0.15
C PRO A 31 2.59 -14.12 -0.85
N LEU A 32 1.43 -13.88 -1.45
CA LEU A 32 1.16 -12.74 -2.31
C LEU A 32 0.51 -11.61 -1.51
N PHE A 33 1.04 -10.41 -1.65
CA PHE A 33 0.47 -9.19 -1.10
C PHE A 33 -0.24 -8.45 -2.22
N LEU A 34 -1.54 -8.27 -2.08
CA LEU A 34 -2.38 -7.74 -3.15
C LEU A 34 -3.13 -6.50 -2.70
N HIS A 35 -3.21 -5.54 -3.60
CA HIS A 35 -4.21 -4.49 -3.56
C HIS A 35 -5.12 -4.65 -4.76
N THR A 36 -6.37 -5.04 -4.52
CA THR A 36 -7.35 -5.25 -5.58
C THR A 36 -8.31 -4.06 -5.66
N MET A 37 -8.65 -3.68 -6.88
CA MET A 37 -9.58 -2.61 -7.17
C MET A 37 -10.68 -3.11 -8.09
N SER A 38 -11.92 -2.96 -7.67
CA SER A 38 -13.08 -3.00 -8.54
C SER A 38 -13.71 -1.60 -8.61
N GLU A 39 -14.74 -1.44 -9.42
CA GLU A 39 -15.48 -0.17 -9.46
C GLU A 39 -16.14 0.18 -8.13
N GLN A 40 -16.47 -0.83 -7.33
CA GLN A 40 -17.26 -0.68 -6.10
C GLN A 40 -16.45 -0.97 -4.84
N ASP A 41 -15.45 -1.86 -4.92
CA ASP A 41 -14.74 -2.35 -3.75
C ASP A 41 -13.23 -2.36 -3.96
N ARG A 42 -12.51 -2.03 -2.89
CA ARG A 42 -11.05 -2.08 -2.82
C ARG A 42 -10.65 -2.86 -1.59
N PHE A 43 -9.68 -3.75 -1.76
CA PHE A 43 -9.18 -4.59 -0.68
C PHE A 43 -7.65 -4.62 -0.67
N MET A 44 -7.08 -4.67 0.52
CA MET A 44 -5.76 -5.28 0.72
C MET A 44 -5.97 -6.73 1.11
N ALA A 45 -5.14 -7.63 0.59
CA ALA A 45 -5.22 -9.05 0.91
C ALA A 45 -3.85 -9.71 0.96
N ILE A 46 -3.75 -10.76 1.75
CA ILE A 46 -2.63 -11.68 1.79
C ILE A 46 -3.16 -13.05 1.39
N ILE A 47 -2.57 -13.61 0.34
CA ILE A 47 -2.95 -14.92 -0.20
C ILE A 47 -1.75 -15.85 -0.07
N ASP A 48 -1.95 -17.06 0.42
CA ASP A 48 -0.88 -18.03 0.59
C ASP A 48 -0.53 -18.79 -0.71
N SER A 49 0.42 -19.70 -0.62
CA SER A 49 0.87 -20.52 -1.75
C SER A 49 -0.18 -21.50 -2.29
N ASN A 50 -1.25 -21.79 -1.52
CA ASN A 50 -2.37 -22.60 -1.95
C ASN A 50 -3.47 -21.76 -2.60
N LEU A 51 -3.27 -20.44 -2.69
CA LEU A 51 -4.21 -19.44 -3.15
C LEU A 51 -5.40 -19.23 -2.19
N ASP A 52 -5.23 -19.60 -0.92
CA ASP A 52 -6.20 -19.31 0.12
C ASP A 52 -5.99 -17.90 0.69
N VAL A 53 -7.07 -17.14 0.84
CA VAL A 53 -7.05 -15.80 1.43
C VAL A 53 -6.82 -15.92 2.93
N GLN A 54 -5.62 -15.56 3.37
CA GLN A 54 -5.23 -15.62 4.78
C GLN A 54 -5.66 -14.40 5.58
N TRP A 55 -5.69 -13.25 4.91
CA TRP A 55 -6.10 -12.00 5.52
C TRP A 55 -6.62 -11.05 4.44
N HIS A 56 -7.62 -10.25 4.76
CA HIS A 56 -8.07 -9.16 3.91
C HIS A 56 -8.75 -8.06 4.73
N VAL A 57 -8.77 -6.88 4.17
CA VAL A 57 -9.52 -5.74 4.70
C VAL A 57 -10.00 -4.86 3.54
N SER A 58 -11.20 -4.31 3.69
CA SER A 58 -11.67 -3.26 2.78
C SER A 58 -10.82 -2.00 2.93
N SER A 59 -10.36 -1.45 1.81
CA SER A 59 -9.39 -0.36 1.80
C SER A 59 -9.82 0.77 0.88
N SER A 60 -10.65 1.68 1.31
CA SER A 60 -11.23 2.74 0.44
C SER A 60 -10.19 3.52 -0.38
N HIS A 61 -9.17 4.04 0.29
CA HIS A 61 -8.09 4.86 -0.32
C HIS A 61 -6.69 4.43 0.09
N MET A 62 -6.59 3.32 0.82
CA MET A 62 -5.34 2.74 1.30
C MET A 62 -4.97 1.50 0.50
N GLY A 63 -3.73 1.08 0.59
CA GLY A 63 -3.28 -0.23 0.13
C GLY A 63 -2.53 -0.23 -1.20
N LEU A 64 -2.33 0.90 -1.86
CA LEU A 64 -1.47 0.96 -3.04
C LEU A 64 -0.06 0.49 -2.67
N ASP A 65 0.57 -0.28 -3.53
CA ASP A 65 1.88 -0.90 -3.33
C ASP A 65 2.02 -1.63 -1.98
N PHE A 66 0.99 -2.45 -1.65
CA PHE A 66 0.99 -3.27 -0.43
C PHE A 66 2.04 -4.37 -0.53
N LYS A 67 3.05 -4.31 0.32
CA LYS A 67 4.20 -5.23 0.28
C LYS A 67 4.91 -5.39 1.61
N VAL A 68 5.77 -6.39 1.68
CA VAL A 68 6.78 -6.50 2.74
C VAL A 68 7.98 -5.60 2.38
N ASN A 69 8.38 -4.76 3.30
CA ASN A 69 9.52 -3.87 3.15
C ASN A 69 10.41 -3.99 4.40
N GLN A 70 11.55 -4.65 4.27
CA GLN A 70 12.36 -5.12 5.40
C GLN A 70 11.51 -6.00 6.34
N ASN A 71 11.39 -5.65 7.60
CA ASN A 71 10.61 -6.35 8.61
C ASN A 71 9.21 -5.75 8.85
N HIS A 72 8.75 -4.89 7.94
CA HIS A 72 7.47 -4.19 8.04
C HIS A 72 6.59 -4.52 6.85
N LEU A 73 5.29 -4.37 7.02
CA LEU A 73 4.36 -4.22 5.93
C LEU A 73 4.25 -2.75 5.59
N SER A 74 4.24 -2.41 4.32
CA SER A 74 4.08 -1.04 3.86
C SER A 74 2.97 -0.93 2.84
N TYR A 75 2.24 0.19 2.86
CA TYR A 75 1.23 0.53 1.87
C TYR A 75 0.99 2.04 1.85
N TYR A 76 0.52 2.53 0.71
CA TYR A 76 0.26 3.94 0.55
C TYR A 76 -1.19 4.31 0.87
N ASN A 77 -1.37 5.41 1.60
CA ASN A 77 -2.65 6.03 1.89
C ASN A 77 -2.84 7.26 0.98
N LYS A 78 -3.69 7.12 -0.02
CA LYS A 78 -3.92 8.15 -1.04
C LYS A 78 -4.58 9.41 -0.48
N LEU A 79 -5.43 9.28 0.54
CA LEU A 79 -6.08 10.46 1.15
C LEU A 79 -5.10 11.35 1.88
N GLU A 80 -4.13 10.73 2.54
CA GLU A 80 -3.15 11.44 3.34
C GLU A 80 -1.85 11.76 2.58
N GLY A 81 -1.68 11.20 1.39
CA GLY A 81 -0.45 11.36 0.63
C GLY A 81 0.77 10.83 1.36
N SER A 82 0.62 9.69 2.03
CA SER A 82 1.61 9.15 2.95
C SER A 82 1.75 7.64 2.85
N TRP A 83 2.90 7.14 3.23
CA TRP A 83 3.17 5.71 3.40
C TRP A 83 2.90 5.29 4.83
N ILE A 84 2.22 4.19 5.00
CA ILE A 84 1.95 3.58 6.30
C ILE A 84 2.88 2.39 6.47
N LEU A 85 3.50 2.30 7.63
CA LEU A 85 4.20 1.11 8.08
C LEU A 85 3.34 0.35 9.09
N ALA A 86 3.23 -0.94 8.90
CA ALA A 86 2.51 -1.81 9.82
C ALA A 86 3.39 -2.98 10.25
N ASN A 87 3.10 -3.52 11.41
CA ASN A 87 3.76 -4.72 11.92
C ASN A 87 3.10 -6.01 11.39
N GLN A 88 3.62 -7.16 11.79
CA GLN A 88 3.16 -8.47 11.35
C GLN A 88 1.71 -8.82 11.72
N VAL A 89 1.10 -8.08 12.65
CA VAL A 89 -0.32 -8.21 13.02
C VAL A 89 -1.17 -7.10 12.42
N MET A 90 -0.69 -6.44 11.36
CA MET A 90 -1.36 -5.38 10.61
C MET A 90 -1.69 -4.13 11.45
N LYS A 91 -1.01 -3.94 12.58
CA LYS A 91 -1.12 -2.71 13.36
C LYS A 91 -0.19 -1.66 12.76
N GLU A 92 -0.73 -0.50 12.43
CA GLU A 92 0.05 0.66 12.02
C GLU A 92 1.01 1.09 13.13
N ILE A 93 2.26 1.31 12.76
CA ILE A 93 3.34 1.67 13.70
C ILE A 93 3.99 2.98 13.35
N ASP A 94 3.93 3.40 12.09
CA ASP A 94 4.49 4.66 11.64
C ASP A 94 3.81 5.17 10.37
N THR A 95 3.93 6.49 10.13
CA THR A 95 3.44 7.17 8.94
C THR A 95 4.54 8.03 8.36
N LEU A 96 4.98 7.72 7.15
CA LEU A 96 6.10 8.37 6.48
C LEU A 96 5.59 9.39 5.45
N ARG A 97 6.12 10.59 5.51
CA ARG A 97 5.77 11.72 4.63
C ARG A 97 7.01 12.42 4.11
N CYS A 98 6.86 13.08 2.98
CA CYS A 98 7.86 14.06 2.56
C CYS A 98 7.82 15.29 3.49
N GLU A 99 8.95 15.97 3.59
CA GLU A 99 9.00 17.26 4.31
C GLU A 99 8.36 18.38 3.50
N GLY A 100 7.86 19.38 4.20
CA GLY A 100 7.27 20.57 3.58
C GLY A 100 5.91 20.32 2.93
N THR A 101 5.72 20.86 1.73
CA THR A 101 4.46 20.79 0.98
C THR A 101 4.43 19.70 -0.08
N VAL A 102 5.53 18.99 -0.26
CA VAL A 102 5.67 17.93 -1.27
C VAL A 102 4.95 16.68 -0.79
N VAL A 103 4.15 16.08 -1.67
CA VAL A 103 3.39 14.86 -1.37
C VAL A 103 4.16 13.65 -1.87
N ALA A 104 4.26 12.63 -1.04
CA ALA A 104 4.89 11.37 -1.43
C ALA A 104 4.08 10.70 -2.55
N ASP A 105 4.78 10.16 -3.52
CA ASP A 105 4.21 9.35 -4.58
C ASP A 105 3.94 7.92 -4.10
N TYR A 106 3.00 7.24 -4.73
CA TYR A 106 2.54 5.91 -4.32
C TYR A 106 3.25 4.76 -5.04
N HIS A 107 4.21 5.04 -5.92
CA HIS A 107 4.80 3.99 -6.74
C HIS A 107 5.86 3.18 -6.00
N ASP A 108 6.62 3.79 -5.11
CA ASP A 108 7.61 3.04 -4.34
C ASP A 108 8.04 3.73 -3.05
N ILE A 109 8.41 2.90 -2.08
CA ILE A 109 9.14 3.27 -0.88
C ILE A 109 10.24 2.25 -0.63
N GLN A 110 11.40 2.70 -0.21
CA GLN A 110 12.49 1.84 0.23
C GLN A 110 12.86 2.15 1.67
N ILE A 111 12.86 1.11 2.51
CA ILE A 111 13.38 1.19 3.88
C ILE A 111 14.80 0.63 3.87
N LEU A 112 15.74 1.43 4.34
CA LEU A 112 17.15 1.08 4.39
C LEU A 112 17.47 0.32 5.68
N GLU A 113 18.57 -0.44 5.70
CA GLU A 113 19.00 -1.23 6.86
C GLU A 113 19.28 -0.37 8.10
N ASN A 114 19.65 0.88 7.92
CA ASN A 114 19.87 1.83 9.01
C ASN A 114 18.59 2.48 9.57
N GLY A 115 17.42 2.07 9.09
CA GLY A 115 16.12 2.60 9.47
C GLY A 115 15.70 3.89 8.74
N ASN A 116 16.55 4.44 7.89
CA ASN A 116 16.15 5.52 7.01
C ASN A 116 15.25 5.00 5.88
N TYR A 117 14.54 5.90 5.21
CA TYR A 117 13.70 5.56 4.07
C TYR A 117 13.89 6.54 2.93
N ILE A 118 13.61 6.07 1.73
CA ILE A 118 13.61 6.85 0.51
C ILE A 118 12.18 6.87 -0.03
N LEU A 119 11.65 8.06 -0.23
CA LEU A 119 10.34 8.30 -0.84
C LEU A 119 10.53 8.95 -2.21
N GLN A 120 9.75 8.52 -3.17
CA GLN A 120 9.58 9.27 -4.42
C GLN A 120 8.54 10.36 -4.21
N ALA A 121 8.75 11.51 -4.85
CA ALA A 121 7.77 12.60 -4.86
C ALA A 121 7.88 13.39 -6.16
N TYR A 122 6.78 14.02 -6.52
CA TYR A 122 6.74 14.98 -7.64
C TYR A 122 6.56 16.37 -7.06
N ASP A 123 7.47 17.27 -7.42
CA ASP A 123 7.34 18.69 -7.12
C ASP A 123 7.06 19.44 -8.42
N SER A 124 6.04 20.28 -8.42
CA SER A 124 5.71 21.10 -9.57
C SER A 124 6.39 22.44 -9.47
N ILE A 125 7.09 22.83 -10.54
CA ILE A 125 7.70 24.14 -10.67
C ILE A 125 7.01 24.92 -11.80
N PHE A 126 6.82 26.21 -11.58
CA PHE A 126 6.33 27.09 -12.62
C PHE A 126 7.42 27.30 -13.68
N VAL A 127 7.08 27.04 -14.93
CA VAL A 127 8.00 27.24 -16.07
C VAL A 127 7.30 28.11 -17.12
N ASP A 128 7.97 29.18 -17.52
CA ASP A 128 7.53 29.97 -18.68
C ASP A 128 7.93 29.26 -19.98
N MET A 129 7.00 28.55 -20.56
CA MET A 129 7.21 27.81 -21.81
C MET A 129 7.23 28.69 -23.05
N SER A 130 6.89 29.98 -22.96
CA SER A 130 6.91 30.90 -24.10
C SER A 130 8.31 31.11 -24.70
N THR A 131 9.34 30.90 -23.88
CA THR A 131 10.74 30.99 -24.29
C THR A 131 11.32 29.68 -24.82
N ILE A 132 10.59 28.57 -24.71
CA ILE A 132 11.04 27.22 -25.02
C ILE A 132 10.36 26.69 -26.27
N VAL A 133 9.05 26.93 -26.39
CA VAL A 133 8.21 26.42 -27.50
C VAL A 133 7.41 27.56 -28.09
N ASP A 134 7.39 27.67 -29.40
CA ASP A 134 6.56 28.66 -30.11
C ASP A 134 5.07 28.43 -29.78
N GLY A 135 4.40 29.48 -29.30
CA GLY A 135 3.03 29.39 -28.76
C GLY A 135 2.90 28.78 -27.36
N GLY A 136 4.02 28.52 -26.67
CA GLY A 136 4.02 28.04 -25.28
C GLY A 136 3.35 29.00 -24.33
N GLN A 137 2.72 28.47 -23.30
CA GLN A 137 2.08 29.24 -22.22
C GLN A 137 2.81 28.96 -20.90
N PRO A 138 2.73 29.89 -19.93
CA PRO A 138 3.19 29.61 -18.57
C PRO A 138 2.39 28.45 -17.95
N VAL A 139 3.07 27.47 -17.36
CA VAL A 139 2.50 26.27 -16.71
C VAL A 139 3.17 26.01 -15.36
#